data_79ff4d3b9a69245fd459011980a95b9f
#
_entry.id   79ff4d3b9a69245fd459011980a95b9f
#
_cell.length_a   1.000
_cell.length_b   1.000
_cell.length_c   1.000
_cell.angle_alpha   90.00
_cell.angle_beta   90.00
_cell.angle_gamma   90.00
#
_symmetry.space_group_name_H-M   'P 1'
#
loop_
_entity.id
_entity.type
_entity.pdbx_description
1 polymer ?
#
loop_
_entity_poly.entity_id
_entity_poly.type
_entity_poly.pdbx_seq_one_letter_code
_entity_poly.pdbx_strand_id
1 'polypeptide(L)'
;SFLDGRDVPPTSAKTYLTYLDQQRVKGVELGVVSGRYYAMDRDKNYDRIQLAYDALVRGEAPIKGLLEGIDESYQNNITDEFVKPYIVTKDSNIKENDAVIYANFRPDRAIQMSIAITNPTYARSEKSVLKNYIEFKNIDFVQMMLYSELVKGDIAFGLQELNNMYGDVIANHGLKQLRIAETEKYAHVTYFFDGGIDKELEGADRILVPSPLVATYDLQPQMSAYEVTEKVVAAIKEEKYDTIILNYANCDMVGHTAVFDAAVKAVETVDECIGKVYEAVKGVGGTLIITADHGNADEIWDENHKPFSAHTTSPVPFLITNERITLRKTGNLGDIAPTMLELLEIEKPIQMTGKSMILKK
;
A
#
# COMPACT_ATOMS: atom_id res chain seq x y z
N SER A 1 -17.96 9.07 11.00
CA SER A 1 -16.62 9.52 10.62
C SER A 1 -15.57 8.79 11.44
N PHE A 2 -14.56 8.23 10.78
CA PHE A 2 -13.39 7.63 11.43
C PHE A 2 -12.22 8.59 11.33
N LEU A 3 -11.61 8.89 12.49
CA LEU A 3 -10.50 9.83 12.60
C LEU A 3 -9.19 9.09 12.38
N ASP A 4 -8.25 9.72 11.68
CA ASP A 4 -6.97 9.13 11.34
C ASP A 4 -5.90 9.39 12.42
N GLY A 5 -5.32 10.56 12.48
CA GLY A 5 -4.28 10.96 13.43
C GLY A 5 -2.96 10.21 13.32
N ARG A 6 -2.76 9.41 12.24
CA ARG A 6 -1.56 8.61 11.99
C ARG A 6 -0.89 8.97 10.67
N ASP A 7 -1.65 9.00 9.58
CA ASP A 7 -1.18 9.42 8.25
C ASP A 7 -1.43 10.92 8.01
N VAL A 8 -1.97 11.61 9.02
CA VAL A 8 -2.15 13.07 9.13
C VAL A 8 -1.76 13.51 10.55
N PRO A 9 -1.56 14.81 10.82
CA PRO A 9 -1.18 15.30 12.16
C PRO A 9 -2.10 14.77 13.26
N PRO A 10 -1.56 14.34 14.40
CA PRO A 10 -2.30 13.61 15.45
C PRO A 10 -3.47 14.37 16.10
N THR A 11 -3.55 15.67 15.89
CA THR A 11 -4.60 16.55 16.46
C THR A 11 -5.24 17.43 15.39
N SER A 12 -5.52 16.87 14.21
CA SER A 12 -6.07 17.57 13.04
C SER A 12 -7.58 17.38 12.84
N ALA A 13 -8.22 16.49 13.60
CA ALA A 13 -9.63 16.12 13.42
C ALA A 13 -10.61 17.30 13.42
N LYS A 14 -10.39 18.32 14.25
CA LYS A 14 -11.26 19.51 14.29
C LYS A 14 -11.36 20.19 12.94
N THR A 15 -10.25 20.35 12.23
CA THR A 15 -10.21 20.99 10.92
C THR A 15 -11.08 20.21 9.93
N TYR A 16 -10.91 18.89 9.88
CA TYR A 16 -11.65 18.04 8.94
C TYR A 16 -13.14 17.94 9.30
N LEU A 17 -13.46 17.77 10.59
CA LEU A 17 -14.87 17.70 11.03
C LEU A 17 -15.60 19.03 10.81
N THR A 18 -14.94 20.17 11.08
CA THR A 18 -15.52 21.49 10.79
C THR A 18 -15.76 21.68 9.30
N TYR A 19 -14.79 21.31 8.46
CA TYR A 19 -14.96 21.38 7.02
C TYR A 19 -16.12 20.48 6.54
N LEU A 20 -16.19 19.25 7.02
CA LEU A 20 -17.25 18.30 6.67
C LEU A 20 -18.63 18.84 7.09
N ASP A 21 -18.74 19.42 8.29
CA ASP A 21 -19.96 20.03 8.81
C ASP A 21 -20.44 21.21 7.95
N GLN A 22 -19.50 22.06 7.52
CA GLN A 22 -19.79 23.20 6.63
C GLN A 22 -20.24 22.78 5.23
N GLN A 23 -19.79 21.61 4.75
CA GLN A 23 -20.17 21.09 3.42
C GLN A 23 -21.45 20.25 3.44
N ARG A 24 -22.08 20.06 4.61
CA ARG A 24 -23.32 19.27 4.70
C ARG A 24 -24.44 19.90 3.85
N VAL A 25 -25.09 19.06 3.10
CA VAL A 25 -26.33 19.41 2.39
C VAL A 25 -27.55 19.07 3.24
N LYS A 26 -28.70 19.62 2.90
CA LYS A 26 -29.97 19.35 3.61
C LYS A 26 -30.27 17.84 3.62
N GLY A 27 -30.54 17.30 4.78
CA GLY A 27 -30.85 15.87 4.98
C GLY A 27 -29.65 14.98 5.25
N VAL A 28 -28.41 15.55 5.31
CA VAL A 28 -27.19 14.82 5.72
C VAL A 28 -26.83 15.17 7.16
N GLU A 29 -26.63 14.14 7.98
CA GLU A 29 -26.27 14.27 9.39
C GLU A 29 -24.92 13.58 9.68
N LEU A 30 -24.17 14.12 10.64
CA LEU A 30 -22.99 13.46 11.18
C LEU A 30 -23.44 12.61 12.38
N GLY A 31 -23.44 11.29 12.21
CA GLY A 31 -24.00 10.36 13.20
C GLY A 31 -23.02 10.01 14.30
N VAL A 32 -21.87 9.44 13.96
CA VAL A 32 -20.87 8.88 14.88
C VAL A 32 -19.47 9.37 14.52
N VAL A 33 -18.68 9.67 15.55
CA VAL A 33 -17.24 9.93 15.43
C VAL A 33 -16.46 8.90 16.26
N SER A 34 -15.39 8.34 15.69
CA SER A 34 -14.54 7.35 16.32
C SER A 34 -13.11 7.45 15.82
N GLY A 35 -12.13 7.31 16.69
CA GLY A 35 -10.74 7.12 16.29
C GLY A 35 -10.54 5.77 15.55
N ARG A 36 -9.58 5.74 14.63
CA ARG A 36 -9.26 4.53 13.84
C ARG A 36 -8.83 3.34 14.69
N TYR A 37 -8.27 3.58 15.87
CA TYR A 37 -7.88 2.55 16.84
C TYR A 37 -9.04 1.61 17.19
N TYR A 38 -10.27 2.12 17.23
CA TYR A 38 -11.49 1.37 17.52
C TYR A 38 -12.19 0.88 16.24
N ALA A 39 -12.44 1.78 15.31
CA ALA A 39 -13.25 1.46 14.13
C ALA A 39 -12.49 0.75 13.01
N MET A 40 -11.15 0.80 13.01
CA MET A 40 -10.29 0.33 11.94
C MET A 40 -9.18 -0.61 12.46
N ASP A 41 -9.48 -1.41 13.48
CA ASP A 41 -8.56 -2.47 13.94
C ASP A 41 -8.43 -3.55 12.86
N ARG A 42 -7.23 -4.11 12.69
CA ARG A 42 -6.93 -5.18 11.73
C ARG A 42 -6.33 -6.43 12.37
N ASP A 43 -6.09 -6.38 13.68
CA ASP A 43 -5.36 -7.41 14.42
C ASP A 43 -6.30 -8.30 15.26
N LYS A 44 -7.61 -8.30 14.93
CA LYS A 44 -8.68 -9.06 15.60
C LYS A 44 -8.88 -8.71 17.07
N ASN A 45 -8.65 -7.43 17.42
CA ASN A 45 -8.96 -6.91 18.75
C ASN A 45 -10.46 -6.53 18.81
N TYR A 46 -11.34 -7.52 18.85
CA TYR A 46 -12.78 -7.27 18.81
C TYR A 46 -13.32 -6.47 20.00
N ASP A 47 -12.62 -6.41 21.12
CA ASP A 47 -12.98 -5.50 22.21
C ASP A 47 -12.88 -4.03 21.80
N ARG A 48 -11.97 -3.67 20.88
CA ARG A 48 -11.90 -2.33 20.30
C ARG A 48 -13.01 -2.11 19.29
N ILE A 49 -13.18 -3.06 18.36
CA ILE A 49 -14.25 -3.05 17.36
C ILE A 49 -15.62 -2.95 18.03
N GLN A 50 -15.84 -3.64 19.15
CA GLN A 50 -17.11 -3.61 19.89
C GLN A 50 -17.55 -2.20 20.25
N LEU A 51 -16.65 -1.34 20.72
CA LEU A 51 -16.99 0.03 21.08
C LEU A 51 -17.49 0.86 19.89
N ALA A 52 -16.83 0.73 18.74
CA ALA A 52 -17.24 1.41 17.52
C ALA A 52 -18.53 0.79 16.94
N TYR A 53 -18.64 -0.54 17.01
CA TYR A 53 -19.85 -1.28 16.61
C TYR A 53 -21.05 -0.87 17.45
N ASP A 54 -20.91 -0.77 18.76
CA ASP A 54 -21.98 -0.35 19.66
C ASP A 54 -22.50 1.05 19.31
N ALA A 55 -21.60 1.98 18.98
CA ALA A 55 -21.99 3.31 18.53
C ALA A 55 -22.68 3.29 17.17
N LEU A 56 -22.15 2.54 16.20
CA LEU A 56 -22.63 2.54 14.80
C LEU A 56 -23.90 1.72 14.59
N VAL A 57 -24.03 0.60 15.30
CA VAL A 57 -25.11 -0.38 15.06
C VAL A 57 -26.13 -0.37 16.19
N ARG A 58 -25.69 -0.32 17.45
CA ARG A 58 -26.59 -0.40 18.60
C ARG A 58 -27.07 0.96 19.09
N GLY A 59 -26.42 2.05 18.67
CA GLY A 59 -26.71 3.38 19.19
C GLY A 59 -26.29 3.56 20.66
N GLU A 60 -25.33 2.76 21.12
CA GLU A 60 -24.85 2.72 22.51
C GLU A 60 -23.45 3.32 22.61
N ALA A 61 -23.39 4.63 22.78
CA ALA A 61 -22.18 5.39 23.09
C ALA A 61 -22.57 6.73 23.73
N PRO A 62 -21.64 7.45 24.38
CA PRO A 62 -21.91 8.80 24.86
C PRO A 62 -22.39 9.73 23.74
N ILE A 63 -23.42 10.53 24.00
CA ILE A 63 -23.89 11.56 23.07
C ILE A 63 -23.14 12.85 23.38
N LYS A 64 -22.49 13.44 22.37
CA LYS A 64 -21.69 14.67 22.50
C LYS A 64 -21.85 15.55 21.27
N GLY A 65 -21.61 16.86 21.43
CA GLY A 65 -21.48 17.74 20.28
C GLY A 65 -20.32 17.34 19.37
N LEU A 66 -20.40 17.70 18.08
CA LEU A 66 -19.44 17.27 17.04
C LEU A 66 -17.97 17.49 17.46
N LEU A 67 -17.63 18.69 17.95
CA LEU A 67 -16.28 19.04 18.38
C LEU A 67 -16.06 18.83 19.89
N GLU A 68 -17.12 18.71 20.68
CA GLU A 68 -17.02 18.51 22.13
C GLU A 68 -16.25 17.26 22.50
N GLY A 69 -16.54 16.13 21.86
CA GLY A 69 -15.81 14.88 22.09
C GLY A 69 -14.33 14.93 21.69
N ILE A 70 -13.97 15.76 20.72
CA ILE A 70 -12.58 16.01 20.34
C ILE A 70 -11.89 16.92 21.36
N ASP A 71 -12.57 17.99 21.80
CA ASP A 71 -12.05 18.91 22.80
C ASP A 71 -11.72 18.20 24.12
N GLU A 72 -12.66 17.38 24.59
CA GLU A 72 -12.46 16.56 25.78
C GLU A 72 -11.29 15.57 25.62
N SER A 73 -11.16 14.95 24.46
CA SER A 73 -10.05 14.04 24.17
C SER A 73 -8.71 14.76 24.21
N TYR A 74 -8.59 15.90 23.55
CA TYR A 74 -7.35 16.69 23.54
C TYR A 74 -6.97 17.23 24.92
N GLN A 75 -7.95 17.65 25.75
CA GLN A 75 -7.72 18.04 27.14
C GLN A 75 -7.13 16.91 27.98
N ASN A 76 -7.45 15.66 27.63
CA ASN A 76 -6.91 14.46 28.27
C ASN A 76 -5.66 13.89 27.55
N ASN A 77 -5.03 14.65 26.67
CA ASN A 77 -3.88 14.22 25.85
C ASN A 77 -4.15 12.99 25.00
N ILE A 78 -5.40 12.77 24.56
CA ILE A 78 -5.81 11.71 23.66
C ILE A 78 -5.86 12.31 22.24
N THR A 79 -5.05 11.76 21.34
CA THR A 79 -4.99 12.16 19.92
C THR A 79 -6.11 11.53 19.10
N ASP A 80 -6.28 12.00 17.86
CA ASP A 80 -7.36 11.60 16.93
C ASP A 80 -7.48 10.07 16.79
N GLU A 81 -6.37 9.37 16.67
CA GLU A 81 -6.33 7.91 16.53
C GLU A 81 -7.08 7.20 17.65
N PHE A 82 -6.99 7.72 18.87
CA PHE A 82 -7.48 7.08 20.10
C PHE A 82 -8.76 7.69 20.66
N VAL A 83 -9.43 8.56 19.92
CA VAL A 83 -10.73 9.12 20.32
C VAL A 83 -11.75 8.01 20.46
N LYS A 84 -12.31 7.84 21.65
CA LYS A 84 -13.35 6.84 21.91
C LYS A 84 -14.62 7.17 21.10
N PRO A 85 -15.33 6.16 20.58
CA PRO A 85 -16.57 6.36 19.83
C PRO A 85 -17.60 7.17 20.61
N TYR A 86 -18.22 8.16 19.95
CA TYR A 86 -19.35 8.92 20.49
C TYR A 86 -20.36 9.24 19.39
N ILE A 87 -21.60 9.44 19.80
CA ILE A 87 -22.74 9.76 18.94
C ILE A 87 -22.91 11.27 18.87
N VAL A 88 -22.95 11.82 17.67
CA VAL A 88 -23.23 13.24 17.43
C VAL A 88 -24.73 13.47 17.21
N THR A 89 -25.34 12.68 16.36
CA THR A 89 -26.78 12.74 16.09
C THR A 89 -27.46 11.51 16.69
N LYS A 90 -28.41 11.73 17.56
CA LYS A 90 -29.20 10.67 18.18
C LYS A 90 -29.96 9.88 17.12
N ASP A 91 -30.13 8.58 17.36
CA ASP A 91 -30.86 7.65 16.47
C ASP A 91 -30.27 7.50 15.05
N SER A 92 -29.00 7.85 14.86
CA SER A 92 -28.23 7.73 13.59
C SER A 92 -27.55 6.37 13.40
N ASN A 93 -27.84 5.41 14.28
CA ASN A 93 -27.31 4.05 14.15
C ASN A 93 -27.94 3.30 12.96
N ILE A 94 -27.19 2.35 12.41
CA ILE A 94 -27.62 1.48 11.32
C ILE A 94 -28.83 0.64 11.76
N LYS A 95 -29.85 0.57 10.92
CA LYS A 95 -31.12 -0.13 11.18
C LYS A 95 -31.42 -1.15 10.09
N GLU A 96 -32.38 -2.01 10.37
CA GLU A 96 -32.98 -2.91 9.37
C GLU A 96 -33.53 -2.12 8.19
N ASN A 97 -33.26 -2.58 6.97
CA ASN A 97 -33.62 -1.94 5.70
C ASN A 97 -32.80 -0.68 5.35
N ASP A 98 -31.72 -0.40 6.05
CA ASP A 98 -30.80 0.68 5.65
C ASP A 98 -29.86 0.23 4.53
N ALA A 99 -29.42 1.21 3.75
CA ALA A 99 -28.29 1.04 2.82
C ALA A 99 -27.03 1.65 3.45
N VAL A 100 -25.93 0.91 3.41
CA VAL A 100 -24.64 1.30 3.97
C VAL A 100 -23.58 1.32 2.87
N ILE A 101 -22.98 2.46 2.63
CA ILE A 101 -21.78 2.58 1.78
C ILE A 101 -20.56 2.72 2.68
N TYR A 102 -19.70 1.69 2.69
CA TYR A 102 -18.44 1.72 3.45
C TYR A 102 -17.34 2.29 2.57
N ALA A 103 -17.04 3.59 2.73
CA ALA A 103 -16.27 4.39 1.77
C ALA A 103 -14.74 4.20 1.81
N ASN A 104 -14.23 3.27 2.62
CA ASN A 104 -12.81 2.98 2.65
C ASN A 104 -12.38 2.21 1.39
N PHE A 105 -11.39 2.71 0.69
CA PHE A 105 -10.84 2.03 -0.50
C PHE A 105 -9.58 1.18 -0.19
N ARG A 106 -9.05 1.22 1.03
CA ARG A 106 -7.99 0.33 1.49
C ARG A 106 -8.59 -0.79 2.33
N PRO A 107 -8.44 -2.08 1.95
CA PRO A 107 -9.19 -3.18 2.55
C PRO A 107 -8.76 -3.54 3.97
N ASP A 108 -7.46 -3.59 4.26
CA ASP A 108 -6.90 -4.21 5.46
C ASP A 108 -7.53 -3.75 6.79
N ARG A 109 -7.89 -2.48 6.90
CA ARG A 109 -8.52 -1.89 8.09
C ARG A 109 -10.05 -1.77 8.00
N ALA A 110 -10.64 -2.09 6.85
CA ALA A 110 -12.08 -2.09 6.67
C ALA A 110 -12.70 -3.47 6.97
N ILE A 111 -11.92 -4.55 6.88
CA ILE A 111 -12.38 -5.94 6.97
C ILE A 111 -13.17 -6.21 8.25
N GLN A 112 -12.60 -5.93 9.42
CA GLN A 112 -13.19 -6.37 10.68
C GLN A 112 -14.51 -5.70 10.99
N MET A 113 -14.61 -4.37 10.80
CA MET A 113 -15.86 -3.65 11.01
C MET A 113 -16.92 -4.05 9.98
N SER A 114 -16.54 -4.23 8.72
CA SER A 114 -17.48 -4.71 7.67
C SER A 114 -18.00 -6.11 7.98
N ILE A 115 -17.14 -7.04 8.43
CA ILE A 115 -17.57 -8.36 8.89
C ILE A 115 -18.50 -8.23 10.11
N ALA A 116 -18.16 -7.35 11.07
CA ALA A 116 -19.00 -7.16 12.26
C ALA A 116 -20.41 -6.67 11.91
N ILE A 117 -20.56 -5.85 10.87
CA ILE A 117 -21.87 -5.35 10.40
C ILE A 117 -22.60 -6.42 9.56
N THR A 118 -21.91 -7.06 8.60
CA THR A 118 -22.56 -7.89 7.58
C THR A 118 -22.53 -9.40 7.91
N ASN A 119 -21.60 -9.85 8.74
CA ASN A 119 -21.43 -11.26 9.12
C ASN A 119 -21.04 -11.40 10.61
N PRO A 120 -21.88 -10.90 11.53
CA PRO A 120 -21.54 -10.85 12.95
C PRO A 120 -21.38 -12.24 13.58
N THR A 121 -22.05 -13.25 13.04
CA THR A 121 -21.89 -14.64 13.49
C THR A 121 -20.46 -15.12 13.31
N TYR A 122 -19.82 -14.78 12.18
CA TYR A 122 -18.40 -15.06 11.96
C TYR A 122 -17.51 -14.26 12.92
N ALA A 123 -17.75 -12.96 13.09
CA ALA A 123 -17.01 -12.14 14.04
C ALA A 123 -17.09 -12.68 15.48
N ARG A 124 -18.23 -13.27 15.86
CA ARG A 124 -18.40 -13.95 17.15
C ARG A 124 -17.60 -15.24 17.28
N SER A 125 -17.34 -15.94 16.19
CA SER A 125 -16.59 -17.20 16.18
C SER A 125 -15.07 -17.05 16.36
N GLU A 126 -14.56 -15.82 16.22
CA GLU A 126 -13.15 -15.49 16.39
C GLU A 126 -12.74 -15.51 17.88
N LYS A 127 -11.43 -15.50 18.14
CA LYS A 127 -10.89 -15.56 19.52
C LYS A 127 -11.38 -14.41 20.41
N SER A 128 -11.62 -13.25 19.82
CA SER A 128 -12.22 -12.09 20.49
C SER A 128 -13.69 -12.04 20.13
N VAL A 129 -14.55 -12.11 21.13
CA VAL A 129 -15.99 -12.30 20.95
C VAL A 129 -16.71 -10.98 20.77
N LEU A 130 -17.26 -10.74 19.59
CA LEU A 130 -18.25 -9.67 19.38
C LEU A 130 -19.52 -10.01 20.21
N LYS A 131 -19.87 -9.12 21.15
CA LYS A 131 -21.01 -9.32 22.08
C LYS A 131 -22.23 -8.53 21.60
N ASN A 132 -23.43 -9.02 21.94
CA ASN A 132 -24.68 -8.31 21.70
C ASN A 132 -24.82 -7.80 20.25
N TYR A 133 -24.36 -8.61 19.28
CA TYR A 133 -24.44 -8.26 17.87
C TYR A 133 -25.88 -8.29 17.35
N ILE A 134 -26.14 -7.48 16.34
CA ILE A 134 -27.40 -7.45 15.59
C ILE A 134 -27.14 -8.13 14.24
N GLU A 135 -27.95 -9.10 13.91
CA GLU A 135 -27.95 -9.73 12.59
C GLU A 135 -29.08 -9.14 11.75
N PHE A 136 -28.69 -8.29 10.80
CA PHE A 136 -29.64 -7.69 9.87
C PHE A 136 -30.08 -8.73 8.84
N LYS A 137 -31.39 -8.82 8.60
CA LYS A 137 -31.97 -9.69 7.57
C LYS A 137 -31.99 -9.01 6.20
N ASN A 138 -32.14 -7.70 6.21
CA ASN A 138 -32.25 -6.89 5.02
C ASN A 138 -31.45 -5.58 5.20
N ILE A 139 -30.18 -5.62 4.83
CA ILE A 139 -29.28 -4.47 4.79
C ILE A 139 -28.57 -4.49 3.44
N ASP A 140 -28.62 -3.37 2.73
CA ASP A 140 -27.85 -3.18 1.51
C ASP A 140 -26.47 -2.64 1.89
N PHE A 141 -25.44 -3.47 1.79
CA PHE A 141 -24.07 -3.08 2.13
C PHE A 141 -23.20 -3.01 0.88
N VAL A 142 -22.60 -1.86 0.65
CA VAL A 142 -21.66 -1.64 -0.48
C VAL A 142 -20.26 -1.36 0.07
N GLN A 143 -19.32 -2.22 -0.23
CA GLN A 143 -17.89 -2.01 0.01
C GLN A 143 -17.23 -1.38 -1.22
N MET A 144 -16.31 -0.45 -1.02
CA MET A 144 -15.66 0.24 -2.14
C MET A 144 -14.85 -0.69 -3.03
N MET A 145 -14.17 -1.66 -2.44
CA MET A 145 -13.47 -2.76 -3.14
C MET A 145 -13.70 -4.05 -2.35
N LEU A 146 -13.29 -5.18 -2.89
CA LEU A 146 -13.34 -6.44 -2.16
C LEU A 146 -12.46 -6.35 -0.90
N TYR A 147 -13.10 -6.26 0.27
CA TYR A 147 -12.37 -6.28 1.55
C TYR A 147 -12.02 -7.69 1.97
N SER A 148 -12.96 -8.60 1.88
CA SER A 148 -12.82 -10.03 2.16
C SER A 148 -14.04 -10.78 1.63
N GLU A 149 -13.86 -12.04 1.26
CA GLU A 149 -14.95 -12.97 0.92
C GLU A 149 -15.95 -13.20 2.09
N LEU A 150 -15.55 -12.84 3.31
CA LEU A 150 -16.40 -12.95 4.50
C LEU A 150 -17.33 -11.74 4.69
N VAL A 151 -17.10 -10.63 3.99
CA VAL A 151 -17.97 -9.45 3.99
C VAL A 151 -19.12 -9.72 3.03
N LYS A 152 -20.36 -9.67 3.53
CA LYS A 152 -21.57 -9.83 2.72
C LYS A 152 -21.99 -8.47 2.19
N GLY A 153 -22.19 -8.35 0.88
CA GLY A 153 -22.61 -7.12 0.24
C GLY A 153 -21.99 -6.92 -1.14
N ASP A 154 -22.40 -5.87 -1.82
CA ASP A 154 -21.92 -5.53 -3.16
C ASP A 154 -20.55 -4.86 -3.13
N ILE A 155 -19.86 -4.92 -4.26
CA ILE A 155 -18.54 -4.29 -4.47
C ILE A 155 -18.73 -3.16 -5.49
N ALA A 156 -18.46 -1.91 -5.08
CA ALA A 156 -18.59 -0.76 -5.98
C ALA A 156 -17.54 -0.79 -7.10
N PHE A 157 -16.29 -1.12 -6.75
CA PHE A 157 -15.18 -1.22 -7.69
C PHE A 157 -14.53 -2.59 -7.52
N GLY A 158 -14.98 -3.55 -8.33
CA GLY A 158 -14.38 -4.89 -8.38
C GLY A 158 -12.91 -4.82 -8.79
N LEU A 159 -12.14 -5.82 -8.39
CA LEU A 159 -10.81 -6.00 -8.91
C LEU A 159 -10.91 -6.13 -10.44
N GLN A 160 -10.23 -5.25 -11.16
CA GLN A 160 -10.05 -5.47 -12.59
C GLN A 160 -9.17 -6.71 -12.75
N GLU A 161 -9.65 -7.69 -13.49
CA GLU A 161 -8.79 -8.79 -13.90
C GLU A 161 -7.66 -8.23 -14.77
N LEU A 162 -6.47 -8.17 -14.19
CA LEU A 162 -5.28 -7.76 -14.92
C LEU A 162 -4.70 -8.98 -15.61
N ASN A 163 -5.08 -9.13 -16.89
CA ASN A 163 -4.59 -10.20 -17.77
C ASN A 163 -3.36 -9.72 -18.54
N ASN A 164 -2.50 -10.67 -18.91
CA ASN A 164 -1.29 -10.39 -19.68
C ASN A 164 -0.36 -9.38 -19.00
N MET A 165 -0.19 -9.51 -17.68
CA MET A 165 0.87 -8.81 -16.96
C MET A 165 2.24 -9.21 -17.52
N TYR A 166 3.28 -8.42 -17.22
CA TYR A 166 4.62 -8.70 -17.72
C TYR A 166 5.06 -10.15 -17.47
N GLY A 167 4.86 -10.65 -16.26
CA GLY A 167 5.20 -12.02 -15.89
C GLY A 167 4.45 -13.07 -16.69
N ASP A 168 3.15 -12.85 -16.96
CA ASP A 168 2.33 -13.75 -17.80
C ASP A 168 2.88 -13.80 -19.23
N VAL A 169 3.25 -12.64 -19.79
CA VAL A 169 3.78 -12.55 -21.17
C VAL A 169 5.11 -13.30 -21.29
N ILE A 170 6.01 -13.13 -20.33
CA ILE A 170 7.30 -13.83 -20.29
C ILE A 170 7.09 -15.34 -20.22
N ALA A 171 6.24 -15.82 -19.31
CA ALA A 171 5.93 -17.24 -19.16
C ALA A 171 5.28 -17.82 -20.44
N ASN A 172 4.32 -17.12 -21.05
CA ASN A 172 3.65 -17.53 -22.27
C ASN A 172 4.59 -17.64 -23.49
N HIS A 173 5.73 -16.95 -23.46
CA HIS A 173 6.78 -17.08 -24.49
C HIS A 173 7.84 -18.14 -24.13
N GLY A 174 7.65 -18.89 -23.03
CA GLY A 174 8.58 -19.92 -22.58
C GLY A 174 9.90 -19.36 -22.06
N LEU A 175 9.95 -18.06 -21.74
CA LEU A 175 11.13 -17.38 -21.21
C LEU A 175 11.20 -17.52 -19.69
N LYS A 176 12.42 -17.47 -19.16
CA LYS A 176 12.68 -17.60 -17.72
C LYS A 176 12.86 -16.25 -17.06
N GLN A 177 12.26 -16.09 -15.90
CA GLN A 177 12.32 -14.84 -15.13
C GLN A 177 12.72 -15.08 -13.68
N LEU A 178 13.46 -14.12 -13.11
CA LEU A 178 13.79 -14.08 -11.69
C LEU A 178 13.16 -12.85 -11.04
N ARG A 179 12.57 -13.03 -9.86
CA ARG A 179 12.11 -11.99 -8.97
C ARG A 179 12.96 -12.04 -7.70
N ILE A 180 13.60 -10.93 -7.34
CA ILE A 180 14.50 -10.90 -6.17
C ILE A 180 14.37 -9.58 -5.41
N ALA A 181 14.20 -9.68 -4.10
CA ALA A 181 14.24 -8.56 -3.18
C ALA A 181 14.46 -9.06 -1.75
N GLU A 182 14.75 -8.15 -0.84
CA GLU A 182 14.65 -8.43 0.59
C GLU A 182 13.21 -8.31 1.09
N THR A 183 12.92 -8.78 2.32
CA THR A 183 11.56 -8.95 2.89
C THR A 183 10.66 -7.74 2.66
N GLU A 184 11.15 -6.52 2.93
CA GLU A 184 10.34 -5.28 2.87
C GLU A 184 9.84 -4.96 1.45
N LYS A 185 10.54 -5.41 0.42
CA LYS A 185 10.20 -5.16 -0.98
C LYS A 185 9.90 -6.42 -1.78
N TYR A 186 9.83 -7.58 -1.14
CA TYR A 186 9.54 -8.83 -1.84
C TYR A 186 8.14 -8.84 -2.48
N ALA A 187 7.14 -8.35 -1.78
CA ALA A 187 5.80 -8.22 -2.32
C ALA A 187 5.73 -7.29 -3.54
N HIS A 188 6.63 -6.28 -3.62
CA HIS A 188 6.67 -5.34 -4.73
C HIS A 188 7.17 -5.97 -6.03
N VAL A 189 8.05 -6.95 -5.96
CA VAL A 189 8.53 -7.69 -7.13
C VAL A 189 7.75 -8.97 -7.42
N THR A 190 6.81 -9.36 -6.58
CA THR A 190 5.97 -10.56 -6.73
C THR A 190 4.49 -10.18 -6.79
N TYR A 191 3.80 -10.16 -5.67
CA TYR A 191 2.37 -9.94 -5.55
C TYR A 191 1.88 -8.66 -6.27
N PHE A 192 2.49 -7.49 -5.96
CA PHE A 192 2.06 -6.24 -6.59
C PHE A 192 2.46 -6.17 -8.07
N PHE A 193 3.63 -6.69 -8.41
CA PHE A 193 4.10 -6.72 -9.80
C PHE A 193 3.22 -7.61 -10.69
N ASP A 194 2.61 -8.63 -10.11
CA ASP A 194 1.69 -9.54 -10.80
C ASP A 194 0.20 -9.14 -10.64
N GLY A 195 -0.04 -7.86 -10.31
CA GLY A 195 -1.39 -7.26 -10.29
C GLY A 195 -2.22 -7.57 -9.06
N GLY A 196 -1.58 -7.81 -7.92
CA GLY A 196 -2.25 -8.10 -6.64
C GLY A 196 -2.72 -9.55 -6.51
N ILE A 197 -2.14 -10.45 -7.28
CA ILE A 197 -2.41 -11.90 -7.23
C ILE A 197 -1.08 -12.62 -7.03
N ASP A 198 -1.02 -13.54 -6.07
CA ASP A 198 0.16 -14.41 -5.90
C ASP A 198 0.08 -15.56 -6.91
N LYS A 199 0.81 -15.39 -8.02
CA LYS A 199 0.83 -16.33 -9.14
C LYS A 199 2.10 -17.18 -9.12
N GLU A 200 1.95 -18.46 -9.32
CA GLU A 200 3.04 -19.34 -9.72
C GLU A 200 3.10 -19.35 -11.26
N LEU A 201 4.11 -18.69 -11.82
CA LEU A 201 4.30 -18.58 -13.27
C LEU A 201 5.35 -19.62 -13.73
N GLU A 202 5.08 -20.28 -14.82
CA GLU A 202 6.06 -21.20 -15.42
C GLU A 202 7.34 -20.46 -15.81
N GLY A 203 8.50 -21.05 -15.47
CA GLY A 203 9.81 -20.41 -15.72
C GLY A 203 10.16 -19.24 -14.78
N ALA A 204 9.36 -18.97 -13.77
CA ALA A 204 9.63 -17.91 -12.79
C ALA A 204 10.24 -18.47 -11.50
N ASP A 205 11.42 -18.01 -11.16
CA ASP A 205 12.04 -18.25 -9.86
C ASP A 205 11.94 -17.00 -8.97
N ARG A 206 11.89 -17.22 -7.66
CA ARG A 206 11.80 -16.14 -6.67
C ARG A 206 12.88 -16.32 -5.60
N ILE A 207 13.61 -15.26 -5.32
CA ILE A 207 14.61 -15.22 -4.24
C ILE A 207 14.18 -14.16 -3.22
N LEU A 208 13.89 -14.61 -2.00
CA LEU A 208 13.66 -13.76 -0.84
C LEU A 208 14.93 -13.72 0.00
N VAL A 209 15.42 -12.52 0.28
CA VAL A 209 16.49 -12.28 1.25
C VAL A 209 15.87 -11.69 2.53
N PRO A 210 16.14 -12.24 3.72
CA PRO A 210 15.62 -11.66 4.94
C PRO A 210 16.12 -10.23 5.16
N SER A 211 15.23 -9.29 5.49
CA SER A 211 15.65 -7.95 5.94
C SER A 211 16.23 -8.02 7.36
N PRO A 212 17.12 -7.09 7.75
CA PRO A 212 17.71 -7.09 9.08
C PRO A 212 16.65 -6.84 10.17
N LEU A 213 16.79 -7.54 11.29
CA LEU A 213 15.90 -7.43 12.44
C LEU A 213 16.33 -6.26 13.33
N VAL A 214 16.04 -5.03 12.87
CA VAL A 214 16.30 -3.78 13.62
C VAL A 214 14.99 -3.04 13.89
N ALA A 215 14.97 -2.17 14.88
CA ALA A 215 13.77 -1.41 15.22
C ALA A 215 13.39 -0.41 14.11
N THR A 216 14.39 0.26 13.54
CA THR A 216 14.26 1.20 12.42
C THR A 216 15.50 1.06 11.52
N TYR A 217 15.34 1.29 10.22
CA TYR A 217 16.42 1.00 9.25
C TYR A 217 17.51 2.06 9.17
N ASP A 218 17.39 3.19 9.84
CA ASP A 218 18.48 4.14 10.08
C ASP A 218 19.61 3.53 10.92
N LEU A 219 19.33 2.52 11.74
CA LEU A 219 20.31 1.77 12.52
C LEU A 219 21.16 0.83 11.65
N GLN A 220 20.68 0.45 10.48
CA GLN A 220 21.37 -0.40 9.51
C GLN A 220 21.01 -0.01 8.07
N PRO A 221 21.49 1.15 7.56
CA PRO A 221 21.06 1.70 6.27
C PRO A 221 21.38 0.83 5.05
N GLN A 222 22.43 0.00 5.13
CA GLN A 222 22.77 -0.97 4.08
C GLN A 222 21.72 -2.10 3.97
N MET A 223 20.89 -2.30 4.97
CA MET A 223 19.88 -3.36 5.02
C MET A 223 20.47 -4.70 4.52
N SER A 224 19.82 -5.38 3.60
CA SER A 224 20.31 -6.63 3.00
C SER A 224 20.78 -6.45 1.55
N ALA A 225 21.06 -5.20 1.10
CA ALA A 225 21.41 -4.90 -0.29
C ALA A 225 22.61 -5.69 -0.80
N TYR A 226 23.64 -5.88 0.01
CA TYR A 226 24.83 -6.64 -0.38
C TYR A 226 24.52 -8.11 -0.64
N GLU A 227 23.73 -8.76 0.22
CA GLU A 227 23.32 -10.17 0.01
C GLU A 227 22.43 -10.32 -1.21
N VAL A 228 21.48 -9.40 -1.41
CA VAL A 228 20.64 -9.34 -2.62
C VAL A 228 21.55 -9.23 -3.86
N THR A 229 22.56 -8.37 -3.80
CA THR A 229 23.51 -8.16 -4.91
C THR A 229 24.34 -9.40 -5.20
N GLU A 230 24.84 -10.09 -4.20
CA GLU A 230 25.60 -11.34 -4.40
C GLU A 230 24.76 -12.39 -5.11
N LYS A 231 23.50 -12.56 -4.67
CA LYS A 231 22.58 -13.55 -5.27
C LYS A 231 22.18 -13.19 -6.70
N VAL A 232 21.89 -11.92 -6.98
CA VAL A 232 21.51 -11.52 -8.35
C VAL A 232 22.70 -11.57 -9.30
N VAL A 233 23.90 -11.19 -8.85
CA VAL A 233 25.13 -11.28 -9.65
C VAL A 233 25.46 -12.75 -9.99
N ALA A 234 25.26 -13.66 -9.03
CA ALA A 234 25.41 -15.10 -9.29
C ALA A 234 24.40 -15.57 -10.35
N ALA A 235 23.11 -15.22 -10.19
CA ALA A 235 22.06 -15.57 -11.13
C ALA A 235 22.28 -15.01 -12.55
N ILE A 236 22.83 -13.79 -12.68
CA ILE A 236 23.19 -13.19 -13.97
C ILE A 236 24.30 -13.99 -14.63
N LYS A 237 25.34 -14.36 -13.89
CA LYS A 237 26.49 -15.12 -14.43
C LYS A 237 26.14 -16.56 -14.82
N GLU A 238 25.09 -17.13 -14.26
CA GLU A 238 24.57 -18.43 -14.65
C GLU A 238 23.86 -18.40 -16.02
N GLU A 239 23.52 -17.20 -16.52
CA GLU A 239 22.78 -17.00 -17.78
C GLU A 239 21.50 -17.83 -17.88
N LYS A 240 20.86 -18.09 -16.72
CA LYS A 240 19.66 -18.93 -16.63
C LYS A 240 18.40 -18.18 -17.00
N TYR A 241 18.35 -16.86 -16.76
CA TYR A 241 17.15 -16.05 -16.88
C TYR A 241 17.24 -15.07 -18.04
N ASP A 242 16.14 -14.95 -18.77
CA ASP A 242 15.98 -13.97 -19.86
C ASP A 242 15.67 -12.57 -19.30
N THR A 243 15.06 -12.50 -18.13
CA THR A 243 14.71 -11.24 -17.44
C THR A 243 14.79 -11.38 -15.94
N ILE A 244 15.19 -10.29 -15.26
CA ILE A 244 15.32 -10.23 -13.80
C ILE A 244 14.66 -8.95 -13.32
N ILE A 245 13.80 -9.06 -12.32
CA ILE A 245 13.20 -7.94 -11.60
C ILE A 245 13.76 -7.92 -10.18
N LEU A 246 14.46 -6.84 -9.87
CA LEU A 246 15.09 -6.59 -8.57
C LEU A 246 14.58 -5.29 -7.97
N ASN A 247 14.33 -5.27 -6.66
CA ASN A 247 14.06 -4.05 -5.91
C ASN A 247 15.00 -3.96 -4.71
N TYR A 248 15.72 -2.84 -4.60
CA TYR A 248 16.49 -2.47 -3.41
C TYR A 248 15.62 -1.65 -2.47
N ALA A 249 15.44 -2.11 -1.24
CA ALA A 249 14.54 -1.49 -0.26
C ALA A 249 15.11 -0.22 0.39
N ASN A 250 16.40 -0.01 0.30
CA ASN A 250 17.14 0.93 1.14
C ASN A 250 16.66 2.37 1.08
N CYS A 251 16.55 2.96 -0.11
CA CYS A 251 16.21 4.38 -0.25
C CYS A 251 14.81 4.70 0.29
N ASP A 252 13.85 3.79 0.13
CA ASP A 252 12.51 3.95 0.65
C ASP A 252 12.46 3.70 2.17
N MET A 253 12.93 2.54 2.61
CA MET A 253 12.79 2.12 4.00
C MET A 253 13.60 3.00 4.97
N VAL A 254 14.79 3.43 4.58
CA VAL A 254 15.61 4.36 5.36
C VAL A 254 15.08 5.79 5.23
N GLY A 255 14.59 6.18 4.06
CA GLY A 255 13.97 7.49 3.83
C GLY A 255 12.78 7.73 4.77
N HIS A 256 11.98 6.73 5.06
CA HIS A 256 10.88 6.80 6.04
C HIS A 256 11.32 7.15 7.48
N THR A 257 12.59 7.00 7.81
CA THR A 257 13.12 7.39 9.12
C THR A 257 13.43 8.89 9.22
N ALA A 258 13.49 9.58 8.08
CA ALA A 258 13.89 10.99 7.96
C ALA A 258 15.24 11.32 8.63
N VAL A 259 16.15 10.35 8.72
CA VAL A 259 17.51 10.51 9.23
C VAL A 259 18.46 10.71 8.06
N PHE A 260 18.92 11.96 7.86
CA PHE A 260 19.67 12.37 6.66
C PHE A 260 20.94 11.53 6.41
N ASP A 261 21.80 11.39 7.43
CA ASP A 261 23.06 10.64 7.27
C ASP A 261 22.82 9.16 6.95
N ALA A 262 21.76 8.59 7.49
CA ALA A 262 21.35 7.23 7.17
C ALA A 262 20.83 7.12 5.73
N ALA A 263 20.04 8.09 5.26
CA ALA A 263 19.56 8.14 3.88
C ALA A 263 20.72 8.27 2.88
N VAL A 264 21.71 9.13 3.16
CA VAL A 264 22.94 9.23 2.36
C VAL A 264 23.65 7.88 2.29
N LYS A 265 23.80 7.20 3.45
CA LYS A 265 24.43 5.88 3.49
C LYS A 265 23.67 4.80 2.71
N ALA A 266 22.33 4.87 2.75
CA ALA A 266 21.47 3.98 1.96
C ALA A 266 21.69 4.17 0.45
N VAL A 267 21.71 5.42 -0.02
CA VAL A 267 21.96 5.77 -1.43
C VAL A 267 23.36 5.30 -1.88
N GLU A 268 24.40 5.60 -1.10
CA GLU A 268 25.77 5.12 -1.38
C GLU A 268 25.86 3.60 -1.50
N THR A 269 25.14 2.89 -0.62
CA THR A 269 25.10 1.41 -0.64
C THR A 269 24.41 0.91 -1.91
N VAL A 270 23.29 1.50 -2.29
CA VAL A 270 22.57 1.12 -3.53
C VAL A 270 23.41 1.44 -4.77
N ASP A 271 24.10 2.59 -4.81
CA ASP A 271 24.99 2.95 -5.92
C ASP A 271 26.12 1.91 -6.10
N GLU A 272 26.79 1.52 -5.01
CA GLU A 272 27.80 0.46 -5.05
C GLU A 272 27.24 -0.87 -5.56
N CYS A 273 26.05 -1.25 -5.07
CA CYS A 273 25.37 -2.48 -5.47
C CYS A 273 24.97 -2.46 -6.95
N ILE A 274 24.40 -1.36 -7.44
CA ILE A 274 24.06 -1.18 -8.85
C ILE A 274 25.31 -1.29 -9.73
N GLY A 275 26.45 -0.72 -9.29
CA GLY A 275 27.71 -0.86 -10.00
C GLY A 275 28.13 -2.32 -10.22
N LYS A 276 28.00 -3.17 -9.19
CA LYS A 276 28.27 -4.61 -9.29
C LYS A 276 27.30 -5.35 -10.23
N VAL A 277 26.02 -5.01 -10.16
CA VAL A 277 24.99 -5.56 -11.07
C VAL A 277 25.27 -5.14 -12.51
N TYR A 278 25.61 -3.87 -12.73
CA TYR A 278 25.94 -3.34 -14.06
C TYR A 278 27.11 -4.10 -14.70
N GLU A 279 28.20 -4.29 -13.96
CA GLU A 279 29.35 -5.04 -14.47
C GLU A 279 29.02 -6.51 -14.77
N ALA A 280 28.16 -7.14 -13.97
CA ALA A 280 27.70 -8.50 -14.23
C ALA A 280 26.84 -8.58 -15.49
N VAL A 281 25.86 -7.69 -15.65
CA VAL A 281 24.97 -7.62 -16.83
C VAL A 281 25.77 -7.33 -18.09
N LYS A 282 26.70 -6.38 -18.01
CA LYS A 282 27.63 -6.07 -19.13
C LYS A 282 28.48 -7.27 -19.53
N GLY A 283 28.95 -8.05 -18.54
CA GLY A 283 29.78 -9.23 -18.74
C GLY A 283 29.08 -10.32 -19.57
N VAL A 284 27.76 -10.42 -19.49
CA VAL A 284 26.95 -11.39 -20.28
C VAL A 284 26.28 -10.73 -21.50
N GLY A 285 26.62 -9.48 -21.83
CA GLY A 285 26.06 -8.77 -22.96
C GLY A 285 24.59 -8.35 -22.80
N GLY A 286 24.11 -8.31 -21.55
CA GLY A 286 22.75 -7.93 -21.22
C GLY A 286 22.51 -6.42 -21.22
N THR A 287 21.27 -6.02 -21.00
CA THR A 287 20.85 -4.61 -20.85
C THR A 287 20.27 -4.40 -19.45
N LEU A 288 20.78 -3.42 -18.69
CA LEU A 288 20.24 -3.03 -17.39
C LEU A 288 19.33 -1.81 -17.54
N ILE A 289 18.16 -1.88 -16.93
CA ILE A 289 17.26 -0.74 -16.71
C ILE A 289 17.32 -0.37 -15.23
N ILE A 290 17.49 0.91 -14.94
CA ILE A 290 17.52 1.45 -13.58
C ILE A 290 16.40 2.48 -13.46
N THR A 291 15.53 2.30 -12.47
CA THR A 291 14.43 3.23 -12.18
C THR A 291 14.04 3.13 -10.70
N ALA A 292 13.03 3.89 -10.28
CA ALA A 292 12.36 3.73 -9.00
C ALA A 292 10.84 3.70 -9.19
N ASP A 293 10.12 3.15 -8.24
CA ASP A 293 8.65 3.11 -8.21
C ASP A 293 8.06 4.45 -7.73
N HIS A 294 8.76 5.16 -6.86
CA HIS A 294 8.42 6.50 -6.34
C HIS A 294 9.67 7.16 -5.75
N GLY A 295 9.56 8.43 -5.37
CA GLY A 295 10.56 9.14 -4.59
C GLY A 295 10.30 8.99 -3.08
N ASN A 296 11.35 9.09 -2.28
CA ASN A 296 11.34 9.14 -0.82
C ASN A 296 12.63 9.80 -0.30
N ALA A 297 13.79 9.15 -0.47
CA ALA A 297 15.09 9.65 0.00
C ALA A 297 15.58 10.93 -0.73
N ASP A 298 14.88 11.38 -1.76
CA ASP A 298 15.14 12.64 -2.46
C ASP A 298 14.72 13.86 -1.63
N GLU A 299 13.84 13.68 -0.63
CA GLU A 299 13.37 14.75 0.24
C GLU A 299 13.25 14.24 1.69
N ILE A 300 14.28 14.52 2.48
CA ILE A 300 14.37 14.09 3.90
C ILE A 300 13.89 15.20 4.85
N TRP A 301 13.81 16.43 4.38
CA TRP A 301 13.28 17.58 5.11
C TRP A 301 12.26 18.32 4.25
N ASP A 302 11.21 18.79 4.88
CA ASP A 302 10.24 19.68 4.24
C ASP A 302 10.82 21.10 4.04
N GLU A 303 10.06 21.97 3.39
CA GLU A 303 10.42 23.38 3.15
C GLU A 303 10.70 24.18 4.44
N ASN A 304 10.29 23.68 5.60
CA ASN A 304 10.52 24.27 6.92
C ASN A 304 11.67 23.60 7.68
N HIS A 305 12.48 22.78 7.01
CA HIS A 305 13.53 21.96 7.61
C HIS A 305 13.06 21.03 8.73
N LYS A 306 11.81 20.54 8.65
CA LYS A 306 11.31 19.50 9.53
C LYS A 306 11.49 18.12 8.86
N PRO A 307 11.68 17.05 9.65
CA PRO A 307 11.77 15.70 9.11
C PRO A 307 10.57 15.36 8.22
N PHE A 308 10.85 14.89 6.99
CA PHE A 308 9.87 14.45 6.03
C PHE A 308 10.09 12.96 5.75
N SER A 309 9.09 12.15 6.05
CA SER A 309 9.17 10.69 6.01
C SER A 309 8.20 10.04 5.02
N ALA A 310 7.50 10.83 4.23
CA ALA A 310 6.52 10.34 3.27
C ALA A 310 7.14 10.15 1.88
N HIS A 311 6.43 9.44 1.00
CA HIS A 311 6.81 9.39 -0.41
C HIS A 311 6.66 10.76 -1.06
N THR A 312 7.52 11.06 -2.04
CA THR A 312 7.45 12.27 -2.83
C THR A 312 6.77 12.01 -4.17
N THR A 313 6.36 13.10 -4.82
CA THR A 313 5.86 13.08 -6.20
C THR A 313 6.94 13.47 -7.22
N SER A 314 8.19 13.49 -6.80
CA SER A 314 9.34 13.82 -7.67
C SER A 314 9.44 12.82 -8.82
N PRO A 315 9.76 13.29 -10.03
CA PRO A 315 10.05 12.39 -11.13
C PRO A 315 11.22 11.47 -10.81
N VAL A 316 11.03 10.18 -11.04
CA VAL A 316 12.08 9.16 -10.84
C VAL A 316 12.98 9.04 -12.08
N PRO A 317 14.26 8.67 -11.91
CA PRO A 317 15.15 8.42 -13.04
C PRO A 317 14.69 7.20 -13.85
N PHE A 318 14.98 7.20 -15.15
CA PHE A 318 14.85 6.04 -16.01
C PHE A 318 16.07 5.95 -16.93
N LEU A 319 16.89 4.95 -16.73
CA LEU A 319 18.17 4.77 -17.41
C LEU A 319 18.22 3.40 -18.08
N ILE A 320 18.80 3.32 -19.26
CA ILE A 320 19.12 2.08 -19.97
C ILE A 320 20.61 2.07 -20.34
N THR A 321 21.30 0.99 -20.02
CA THR A 321 22.74 0.89 -20.26
C THR A 321 23.15 0.58 -21.72
N ASN A 322 22.17 0.38 -22.61
CA ASN A 322 22.41 0.16 -24.02
C ASN A 322 22.55 1.49 -24.77
N GLU A 323 23.76 1.90 -25.10
CA GLU A 323 24.09 3.18 -25.76
C GLU A 323 23.49 3.32 -27.16
N ARG A 324 23.03 2.25 -27.79
CA ARG A 324 22.39 2.30 -29.11
C ARG A 324 20.93 2.73 -29.05
N ILE A 325 20.37 2.85 -27.84
CA ILE A 325 18.98 3.18 -27.60
C ILE A 325 18.86 4.68 -27.29
N THR A 326 17.92 5.34 -27.94
CA THR A 326 17.51 6.70 -27.60
C THR A 326 16.15 6.64 -26.90
N LEU A 327 16.03 7.31 -25.76
CA LEU A 327 14.82 7.32 -24.95
C LEU A 327 13.96 8.55 -25.17
N ARG A 328 12.65 8.41 -24.98
CA ARG A 328 11.74 9.54 -24.80
C ARG A 328 12.17 10.33 -23.56
N LYS A 329 11.90 11.65 -23.57
CA LYS A 329 12.27 12.54 -22.46
C LYS A 329 11.50 12.28 -21.17
N THR A 330 10.26 11.83 -21.29
CA THR A 330 9.35 11.59 -20.15
C THR A 330 8.53 10.35 -20.41
N GLY A 331 8.12 9.69 -19.34
CA GLY A 331 7.24 8.52 -19.34
C GLY A 331 6.57 8.35 -18.00
N ASN A 332 5.97 7.20 -17.77
CA ASN A 332 5.40 6.80 -16.50
C ASN A 332 5.73 5.33 -16.19
N LEU A 333 5.43 4.87 -14.99
CA LEU A 333 5.74 3.49 -14.57
C LEU A 333 5.11 2.42 -15.48
N GLY A 334 3.95 2.71 -16.07
CA GLY A 334 3.30 1.81 -17.03
C GLY A 334 4.06 1.60 -18.34
N ASP A 335 5.09 2.43 -18.61
CA ASP A 335 5.92 2.34 -19.82
C ASP A 335 7.10 1.37 -19.66
N ILE A 336 7.39 0.91 -18.45
CA ILE A 336 8.53 0.03 -18.15
C ILE A 336 8.33 -1.34 -18.79
N ALA A 337 7.22 -2.03 -18.54
CA ALA A 337 6.94 -3.34 -19.08
C ALA A 337 6.92 -3.34 -20.63
N PRO A 338 6.24 -2.40 -21.33
CA PRO A 338 6.35 -2.26 -22.78
C PRO A 338 7.78 -2.06 -23.28
N THR A 339 8.61 -1.33 -22.54
CA THR A 339 10.03 -1.11 -22.90
C THR A 339 10.83 -2.39 -22.77
N MET A 340 10.63 -3.14 -21.70
CA MET A 340 11.29 -4.43 -21.50
C MET A 340 10.89 -5.46 -22.56
N LEU A 341 9.61 -5.52 -22.92
CA LEU A 341 9.13 -6.40 -23.99
C LEU A 341 9.73 -6.03 -25.34
N GLU A 342 9.85 -4.73 -25.67
CA GLU A 342 10.49 -4.29 -26.90
C GLU A 342 11.98 -4.69 -26.95
N LEU A 343 12.70 -4.63 -25.81
CA LEU A 343 14.09 -5.11 -25.72
C LEU A 343 14.22 -6.63 -25.93
N LEU A 344 13.19 -7.39 -25.57
CA LEU A 344 13.10 -8.83 -25.77
C LEU A 344 12.51 -9.19 -27.14
N GLU A 345 12.22 -8.20 -28.01
CA GLU A 345 11.58 -8.37 -29.31
C GLU A 345 10.20 -9.05 -29.22
N ILE A 346 9.49 -8.85 -28.11
CA ILE A 346 8.15 -9.37 -27.85
C ILE A 346 7.12 -8.26 -28.07
N GLU A 347 6.06 -8.56 -28.82
CA GLU A 347 4.95 -7.65 -29.02
C GLU A 347 4.17 -7.45 -27.71
N LYS A 348 3.96 -6.18 -27.32
CA LYS A 348 3.20 -5.90 -26.10
C LYS A 348 1.71 -6.22 -26.30
N PRO A 349 1.06 -6.86 -25.30
CA PRO A 349 -0.37 -7.14 -25.38
C PRO A 349 -1.19 -5.85 -25.41
N ILE A 350 -2.38 -5.92 -26.02
CA ILE A 350 -3.30 -4.77 -26.17
C ILE A 350 -3.75 -4.21 -24.80
N GLN A 351 -3.78 -5.05 -23.76
CA GLN A 351 -4.14 -4.68 -22.39
C GLN A 351 -3.09 -3.76 -21.74
N MET A 352 -1.85 -3.79 -22.18
CA MET A 352 -0.83 -2.86 -21.72
C MET A 352 -1.01 -1.50 -22.39
N THR A 353 -1.53 -0.53 -21.66
CA THR A 353 -1.79 0.84 -22.16
C THR A 353 -0.54 1.70 -22.27
N GLY A 354 0.53 1.37 -21.52
CA GLY A 354 1.82 2.03 -21.58
C GLY A 354 2.49 1.94 -22.96
N LYS A 355 3.48 2.78 -23.19
CA LYS A 355 4.23 2.88 -24.45
C LYS A 355 5.71 2.74 -24.15
N SER A 356 6.42 1.98 -24.96
CA SER A 356 7.88 1.87 -24.81
C SER A 356 8.56 3.24 -24.72
N MET A 357 9.55 3.31 -23.87
CA MET A 357 10.42 4.49 -23.71
C MET A 357 11.42 4.62 -24.90
N ILE A 358 11.58 3.60 -25.71
CA ILE A 358 12.52 3.58 -26.83
C ILE A 358 11.95 4.39 -27.98
N LEU A 359 12.74 5.36 -28.45
CA LEU A 359 12.44 6.07 -29.71
C LEU A 359 12.87 5.19 -30.89
N LYS A 360 11.89 4.77 -31.70
CA LYS A 360 12.21 4.16 -32.99
C LYS A 360 12.91 5.20 -33.86
N LYS A 361 14.07 4.84 -34.39
CA LYS A 361 14.77 5.64 -35.40
C LYS A 361 14.01 5.64 -36.73
#